data_bfd7ba3655730fac2b5a182debc58220
#
_entry.id   bfd7ba3655730fac2b5a182debc58220
#
_cell.length_a   1.000
_cell.length_b   1.000
_cell.length_c   1.000
_cell.angle_alpha   90.00
_cell.angle_beta   90.00
_cell.angle_gamma   90.00
#
_symmetry.space_group_name_H-M   'P 1'
#
loop_
_entity.id
_entity.type
_entity.pdbx_description
1 polymer ?
#
loop_
_entity_poly.entity_id
_entity_poly.type
_entity_poly.pdbx_seq_one_letter_code
_entity_poly.pdbx_strand_id
1 'polypeptide(L)'
;MKLLRRTRFEVAAICALAPIYGVLPFLIQLPEDVPTSKSLQVGSVLLCLAVAAAVPVVRGRMMGRIALPGLDDLRSFGAEPLDPETLQAELERVLHVYRQGTLTGVAMVNLIGLVGLILAVVQGSAVDAVPFAIVSFAGMVAQFPVNDGWHSLLSLGARASLGHPA
;
A
#
# COMPACT_ATOMS: atom_id res chain seq x y z
N MET A 1 7.52 17.51 -5.15
CA MET A 1 6.11 17.70 -4.74
C MET A 1 5.06 17.14 -5.72
N LYS A 2 5.22 17.25 -7.04
CA LYS A 2 4.23 16.73 -8.01
C LYS A 2 4.02 15.20 -7.89
N LEU A 3 5.09 14.42 -7.72
CA LEU A 3 5.01 12.97 -7.65
C LEU A 3 4.25 12.47 -6.41
N LEU A 4 4.47 13.09 -5.24
CA LEU A 4 3.74 12.74 -4.02
C LEU A 4 2.25 13.04 -4.14
N ARG A 5 1.90 14.18 -4.73
CA ARG A 5 0.49 14.53 -4.99
C ARG A 5 -0.17 13.51 -5.92
N ARG A 6 0.55 13.08 -6.96
CA ARG A 6 0.09 12.04 -7.87
C ARG A 6 -0.12 10.71 -7.16
N THR A 7 0.85 10.28 -6.34
CA THR A 7 0.74 9.04 -5.56
C THR A 7 -0.45 9.07 -4.61
N ARG A 8 -0.69 10.19 -3.92
CA ARG A 8 -1.87 10.36 -3.06
C ARG A 8 -3.17 10.24 -3.83
N PHE A 9 -3.24 10.83 -5.00
CA PHE A 9 -4.43 10.73 -5.86
C PHE A 9 -4.64 9.28 -6.34
N GLU A 10 -3.60 8.59 -6.77
CA GLU A 10 -3.66 7.20 -7.20
C GLU A 10 -4.12 6.28 -6.04
N VAL A 11 -3.56 6.46 -4.83
CA VAL A 11 -3.96 5.70 -3.64
C VAL A 11 -5.41 6.01 -3.26
N ALA A 12 -5.81 7.29 -3.26
CA ALA A 12 -7.18 7.67 -2.96
C ALA A 12 -8.19 7.08 -3.96
N ALA A 13 -7.85 7.05 -5.25
CA ALA A 13 -8.68 6.43 -6.28
C ALA A 13 -8.86 4.92 -6.05
N ILE A 14 -7.79 4.21 -5.65
CA ILE A 14 -7.89 2.78 -5.32
C ILE A 14 -8.68 2.57 -4.02
N CYS A 15 -8.49 3.42 -3.00
CA CYS A 15 -9.25 3.35 -1.75
C CYS A 15 -10.76 3.53 -1.97
N ALA A 16 -11.16 4.30 -2.98
CA ALA A 16 -12.57 4.48 -3.35
C ALA A 16 -13.23 3.20 -3.90
N LEU A 17 -12.45 2.19 -4.31
CA LEU A 17 -12.99 0.90 -4.76
C LEU A 17 -13.48 0.03 -3.59
N ALA A 18 -12.90 0.15 -2.40
CA ALA A 18 -13.27 -0.71 -1.28
C ALA A 18 -14.76 -0.58 -0.86
N PRO A 19 -15.34 0.62 -0.69
CA PRO A 19 -16.76 0.74 -0.42
C PRO A 19 -17.62 0.20 -1.57
N ILE A 20 -17.14 0.28 -2.82
CA ILE A 20 -17.85 -0.29 -3.98
C ILE A 20 -17.98 -1.81 -3.82
N TYR A 21 -16.93 -2.51 -3.39
CA TYR A 21 -16.99 -3.96 -3.16
C TYR A 21 -17.99 -4.34 -2.06
N GLY A 22 -18.14 -3.49 -1.04
CA GLY A 22 -19.12 -3.71 0.01
C GLY A 22 -20.56 -3.43 -0.40
N VAL A 23 -20.80 -2.46 -1.27
CA VAL A 23 -22.15 -2.00 -1.67
C VAL A 23 -22.64 -2.73 -2.92
N LEU A 24 -21.75 -3.06 -3.85
CA LEU A 24 -22.11 -3.65 -5.14
C LEU A 24 -22.97 -4.93 -5.01
N PRO A 25 -22.71 -5.88 -4.08
CA PRO A 25 -23.53 -7.06 -3.91
C PRO A 25 -24.99 -6.77 -3.52
N PHE A 26 -25.25 -5.64 -2.84
CA PHE A 26 -26.62 -5.22 -2.49
C PHE A 26 -27.37 -4.59 -3.67
N LEU A 27 -26.67 -4.15 -4.69
CA LEU A 27 -27.23 -3.55 -5.91
C LEU A 27 -27.48 -4.58 -7.01
N ILE A 28 -26.80 -5.73 -6.93
CA ILE A 28 -26.94 -6.83 -7.89
C ILE A 28 -27.97 -7.81 -7.30
N GLN A 29 -28.90 -8.28 -8.12
CA GLN A 29 -29.77 -9.38 -7.74
C GLN A 29 -28.94 -10.67 -7.66
N LEU A 30 -28.55 -11.03 -6.46
CA LEU A 30 -27.83 -12.27 -6.20
C LEU A 30 -28.82 -13.46 -6.24
N PRO A 31 -28.38 -14.64 -6.69
CA PRO A 31 -29.21 -15.84 -6.67
C PRO A 31 -29.52 -16.23 -5.21
N GLU A 32 -30.82 -16.38 -4.88
CA GLU A 32 -31.29 -16.59 -3.50
C GLU A 32 -31.11 -18.04 -2.97
N ASP A 33 -30.90 -19.01 -3.87
CA ASP A 33 -30.93 -20.45 -3.51
C ASP A 33 -29.56 -21.13 -3.55
N VAL A 34 -28.47 -20.37 -3.30
CA VAL A 34 -27.11 -20.95 -3.29
C VAL A 34 -26.79 -21.50 -1.90
N PRO A 35 -26.45 -22.81 -1.78
CA PRO A 35 -26.05 -23.36 -0.50
C PRO A 35 -24.74 -22.74 0.00
N THR A 36 -24.81 -22.11 1.18
CA THR A 36 -23.63 -21.50 1.80
C THR A 36 -22.59 -22.56 2.17
N SER A 37 -21.37 -22.42 1.63
CA SER A 37 -20.27 -23.34 1.93
C SER A 37 -19.38 -22.76 3.03
N LYS A 38 -19.44 -23.33 4.23
CA LYS A 38 -18.56 -22.94 5.35
C LYS A 38 -17.08 -23.11 5.03
N SER A 39 -16.72 -24.12 4.24
CA SER A 39 -15.32 -24.35 3.81
C SER A 39 -14.81 -23.21 2.93
N LEU A 40 -15.65 -22.67 2.06
CA LEU A 40 -15.32 -21.54 1.20
C LEU A 40 -15.13 -20.26 2.02
N GLN A 41 -15.99 -20.02 3.02
CA GLN A 41 -15.86 -18.88 3.94
C GLN A 41 -14.53 -18.95 4.72
N VAL A 42 -14.25 -20.10 5.33
CA VAL A 42 -13.01 -20.32 6.09
C VAL A 42 -11.79 -20.15 5.17
N GLY A 43 -11.82 -20.74 3.99
CA GLY A 43 -10.73 -20.61 3.00
C GLY A 43 -10.49 -19.15 2.58
N SER A 44 -11.55 -18.39 2.36
CA SER A 44 -11.45 -16.96 2.01
C SER A 44 -10.87 -16.13 3.15
N VAL A 45 -11.28 -16.38 4.39
CA VAL A 45 -10.73 -15.70 5.57
C VAL A 45 -9.23 -16.03 5.73
N LEU A 46 -8.82 -17.29 5.60
CA LEU A 46 -7.43 -17.69 5.68
C LEU A 46 -6.58 -17.03 4.57
N LEU A 47 -7.10 -16.98 3.35
CA LEU A 47 -6.44 -16.30 2.24
C LEU A 47 -6.25 -14.80 2.55
N CYS A 48 -7.27 -14.14 3.06
CA CYS A 48 -7.19 -12.72 3.41
C CYS A 48 -6.20 -12.46 4.55
N LEU A 49 -6.15 -13.33 5.55
CA LEU A 49 -5.15 -13.26 6.61
C LEU A 49 -3.73 -13.44 6.08
N ALA A 50 -3.53 -14.39 5.17
CA ALA A 50 -2.23 -14.60 4.51
C ALA A 50 -1.80 -13.37 3.69
N VAL A 51 -2.72 -12.78 2.93
CA VAL A 51 -2.47 -11.53 2.18
C VAL A 51 -2.14 -10.40 3.14
N ALA A 52 -2.93 -10.20 4.20
CA ALA A 52 -2.69 -9.14 5.19
C ALA A 52 -1.32 -9.28 5.87
N ALA A 53 -0.90 -10.51 6.21
CA ALA A 53 0.41 -10.80 6.79
C ALA A 53 1.56 -10.60 5.78
N ALA A 54 1.33 -10.84 4.49
CA ALA A 54 2.33 -10.64 3.45
C ALA A 54 2.60 -9.17 3.14
N VAL A 55 1.61 -8.28 3.31
CA VAL A 55 1.73 -6.84 3.00
C VAL A 55 2.94 -6.18 3.69
N PRO A 56 3.10 -6.24 5.03
CA PRO A 56 4.22 -5.60 5.71
C PRO A 56 5.57 -6.22 5.29
N VAL A 57 5.61 -7.53 5.01
CA VAL A 57 6.82 -8.23 4.57
C VAL A 57 7.25 -7.75 3.18
N VAL A 58 6.32 -7.72 2.22
CA VAL A 58 6.58 -7.26 0.85
C VAL A 58 6.97 -5.78 0.86
N ARG A 59 6.21 -4.96 1.58
CA ARG A 59 6.51 -3.53 1.72
C ARG A 59 7.88 -3.31 2.38
N GLY A 60 8.17 -4.02 3.46
CA GLY A 60 9.45 -3.95 4.17
C GLY A 60 10.63 -4.33 3.27
N ARG A 61 10.50 -5.39 2.47
CA ARG A 61 11.52 -5.78 1.48
C ARG A 61 11.70 -4.73 0.37
N MET A 62 10.63 -4.13 -0.11
CA MET A 62 10.71 -3.07 -1.13
C MET A 62 11.33 -1.81 -0.53
N MET A 63 10.90 -1.40 0.66
CA MET A 63 11.43 -0.24 1.36
C MET A 63 12.87 -0.45 1.85
N GLY A 64 13.25 -1.65 2.27
CA GLY A 64 14.62 -1.99 2.67
C GLY A 64 15.63 -1.83 1.54
N ARG A 65 15.18 -1.93 0.28
CA ARG A 65 16.02 -1.61 -0.89
C ARG A 65 16.31 -0.12 -1.04
N ILE A 66 15.52 0.74 -0.40
CA ILE A 66 15.75 2.20 -0.36
C ILE A 66 16.79 2.55 0.69
N ALA A 67 16.78 1.84 1.83
CA ALA A 67 17.52 2.26 3.03
C ALA A 67 19.00 1.89 3.01
N LEU A 68 19.45 0.95 2.15
CA LEU A 68 20.72 0.29 2.36
C LEU A 68 21.91 0.76 1.49
N PRO A 69 21.81 1.03 0.19
CA PRO A 69 23.01 1.42 -0.55
C PRO A 69 23.31 2.92 -0.54
N GLY A 70 22.31 3.76 -0.46
CA GLY A 70 22.48 5.20 -0.66
C GLY A 70 22.77 5.99 0.62
N LEU A 71 22.22 5.59 1.77
CA LEU A 71 22.38 6.31 3.03
C LEU A 71 23.67 5.93 3.76
N ASP A 72 24.11 4.68 3.66
CA ASP A 72 25.40 4.26 4.21
C ASP A 72 26.56 4.71 3.33
N ASP A 73 26.38 4.76 2.00
CA ASP A 73 27.34 5.37 1.10
C ASP A 73 27.41 6.89 1.31
N LEU A 74 26.30 7.57 1.54
CA LEU A 74 26.28 9.00 1.91
C LEU A 74 26.97 9.29 3.25
N ARG A 75 26.98 8.32 4.17
CA ARG A 75 27.74 8.40 5.42
C ARG A 75 29.22 8.09 5.24
N SER A 76 29.57 7.24 4.29
CA SER A 76 30.96 6.83 4.00
C SER A 76 31.68 7.80 3.07
N PHE A 77 30.98 8.54 2.24
CA PHE A 77 31.52 9.67 1.48
C PHE A 77 31.67 10.87 2.42
N GLY A 78 32.80 10.90 3.13
CA GLY A 78 33.12 11.97 4.04
C GLY A 78 33.03 13.33 3.34
N ALA A 79 32.18 14.19 3.90
CA ALA A 79 32.23 15.66 3.88
C ALA A 79 32.31 16.42 2.55
N GLU A 80 32.30 15.81 1.37
CA GLU A 80 32.14 16.57 0.13
C GLU A 80 30.63 16.76 -0.15
N PRO A 81 30.19 18.01 -0.39
CA PRO A 81 28.79 18.26 -0.74
C PRO A 81 28.51 17.55 -2.07
N LEU A 82 27.54 16.61 -2.03
CA LEU A 82 27.05 15.93 -3.22
C LEU A 82 26.63 16.98 -4.26
N ASP A 83 27.07 16.76 -5.49
CA ASP A 83 26.61 17.54 -6.63
C ASP A 83 25.07 17.57 -6.65
N PRO A 84 24.43 18.75 -6.80
CA PRO A 84 22.99 18.91 -6.76
C PRO A 84 22.26 18.03 -7.78
N GLU A 85 22.86 17.68 -8.91
CA GLU A 85 22.27 16.78 -9.90
C GLU A 85 22.22 15.33 -9.38
N THR A 86 23.28 14.85 -8.74
CA THR A 86 23.36 13.53 -8.14
C THR A 86 22.36 13.38 -6.99
N LEU A 87 22.23 14.40 -6.14
CA LEU A 87 21.27 14.44 -5.05
C LEU A 87 19.82 14.38 -5.56
N GLN A 88 19.53 15.10 -6.64
CA GLN A 88 18.20 15.10 -7.25
C GLN A 88 17.86 13.73 -7.86
N ALA A 89 18.81 13.09 -8.54
CA ALA A 89 18.62 11.76 -9.12
C ALA A 89 18.36 10.71 -8.05
N GLU A 90 19.10 10.71 -6.93
CA GLU A 90 18.88 9.80 -5.79
C GLU A 90 17.53 10.07 -5.10
N LEU A 91 17.15 11.32 -4.93
CA LEU A 91 15.85 11.67 -4.38
C LEU A 91 14.71 11.17 -5.26
N GLU A 92 14.81 11.29 -6.58
CA GLU A 92 13.82 10.77 -7.52
C GLU A 92 13.74 9.24 -7.47
N ARG A 93 14.87 8.56 -7.33
CA ARG A 93 14.95 7.11 -7.18
C ARG A 93 14.23 6.64 -5.90
N VAL A 94 14.56 7.26 -4.77
CA VAL A 94 13.92 6.97 -3.47
C VAL A 94 12.41 7.18 -3.55
N LEU A 95 11.99 8.29 -4.18
CA LEU A 95 10.60 8.59 -4.44
C LEU A 95 9.89 7.51 -5.25
N HIS A 96 10.54 7.02 -6.29
CA HIS A 96 9.97 6.02 -7.19
C HIS A 96 9.77 4.70 -6.46
N VAL A 97 10.76 4.25 -5.68
CA VAL A 97 10.65 3.01 -4.88
C VAL A 97 9.58 3.15 -3.78
N TYR A 98 9.52 4.30 -3.10
CA TYR A 98 8.47 4.58 -2.11
C TYR A 98 7.08 4.50 -2.74
N ARG A 99 6.89 5.12 -3.90
CA ARG A 99 5.63 5.05 -4.65
C ARG A 99 5.28 3.61 -5.02
N GLN A 100 6.22 2.85 -5.57
CA GLN A 100 6.01 1.44 -5.93
C GLN A 100 5.63 0.61 -4.71
N GLY A 101 6.35 0.73 -3.59
CA GLY A 101 6.05 0.01 -2.36
C GLY A 101 4.65 0.34 -1.81
N THR A 102 4.27 1.61 -1.85
CA THR A 102 2.94 2.04 -1.40
C THR A 102 1.84 1.51 -2.31
N LEU A 103 1.97 1.65 -3.63
CA LEU A 103 0.97 1.16 -4.59
C LEU A 103 0.84 -0.36 -4.54
N THR A 104 1.94 -1.09 -4.42
CA THR A 104 1.93 -2.55 -4.28
C THR A 104 1.19 -2.96 -3.01
N GLY A 105 1.48 -2.32 -1.88
CA GLY A 105 0.80 -2.61 -0.62
C GLY A 105 -0.71 -2.33 -0.70
N VAL A 106 -1.10 -1.19 -1.26
CA VAL A 106 -2.51 -0.84 -1.46
C VAL A 106 -3.21 -1.83 -2.40
N ALA A 107 -2.54 -2.23 -3.51
CA ALA A 107 -3.10 -3.21 -4.44
C ALA A 107 -3.30 -4.58 -3.78
N MET A 108 -2.34 -5.04 -2.96
CA MET A 108 -2.48 -6.30 -2.21
C MET A 108 -3.66 -6.26 -1.24
N VAL A 109 -3.81 -5.16 -0.50
CA VAL A 109 -4.95 -5.01 0.42
C VAL A 109 -6.27 -4.92 -0.34
N ASN A 110 -6.30 -4.31 -1.52
CA ASN A 110 -7.48 -4.24 -2.37
C ASN A 110 -7.98 -5.65 -2.80
N LEU A 111 -7.07 -6.63 -2.95
CA LEU A 111 -7.46 -8.01 -3.24
C LEU A 111 -8.35 -8.61 -2.15
N ILE A 112 -8.22 -8.19 -0.89
CA ILE A 112 -9.08 -8.64 0.21
C ILE A 112 -10.54 -8.26 -0.06
N GLY A 113 -10.79 -7.01 -0.48
CA GLY A 113 -12.12 -6.55 -0.85
C GLY A 113 -12.69 -7.30 -2.06
N LEU A 114 -11.86 -7.57 -3.06
CA LEU A 114 -12.25 -8.34 -4.23
C LEU A 114 -12.62 -9.79 -3.88
N VAL A 115 -11.87 -10.44 -3.00
CA VAL A 115 -12.20 -11.79 -2.49
C VAL A 115 -13.56 -11.77 -1.80
N GLY A 116 -13.85 -10.76 -0.98
CA GLY A 116 -15.15 -10.60 -0.35
C GLY A 116 -16.29 -10.44 -1.36
N LEU A 117 -16.09 -9.65 -2.41
CA LEU A 117 -17.07 -9.51 -3.49
C LEU A 117 -17.33 -10.83 -4.21
N ILE A 118 -16.27 -11.56 -4.56
CA ILE A 118 -16.41 -12.87 -5.23
C ILE A 118 -17.16 -13.85 -4.31
N LEU A 119 -16.82 -13.88 -3.03
CA LEU A 119 -17.48 -14.73 -2.04
C LEU A 119 -18.98 -14.43 -1.96
N ALA A 120 -19.35 -13.15 -1.89
CA ALA A 120 -20.74 -12.71 -1.86
C ALA A 120 -21.52 -13.16 -3.11
N VAL A 121 -20.92 -13.02 -4.28
CA VAL A 121 -21.54 -13.46 -5.55
C VAL A 121 -21.71 -14.99 -5.59
N VAL A 122 -20.66 -15.73 -5.21
CA VAL A 122 -20.68 -17.20 -5.24
C VAL A 122 -21.64 -17.80 -4.23
N GLN A 123 -21.82 -17.16 -3.07
CA GLN A 123 -22.71 -17.64 -2.01
C GLN A 123 -24.11 -17.02 -2.03
N GLY A 124 -24.37 -16.09 -2.94
CA GLY A 124 -25.66 -15.39 -3.00
C GLY A 124 -25.95 -14.50 -1.79
N SER A 125 -24.91 -14.14 -1.01
CA SER A 125 -25.06 -13.40 0.26
C SER A 125 -24.27 -12.09 0.23
N ALA A 126 -24.97 -10.98 0.04
CA ALA A 126 -24.36 -9.65 0.02
C ALA A 126 -23.65 -9.29 1.35
N VAL A 127 -24.16 -9.82 2.47
CA VAL A 127 -23.59 -9.55 3.80
C VAL A 127 -22.17 -10.08 3.94
N ASP A 128 -21.84 -11.15 3.24
CA ASP A 128 -20.51 -11.76 3.30
C ASP A 128 -19.39 -10.87 2.73
N ALA A 129 -19.71 -9.91 1.86
CA ALA A 129 -18.74 -8.94 1.33
C ALA A 129 -18.31 -7.87 2.34
N VAL A 130 -19.21 -7.51 3.28
CA VAL A 130 -19.04 -6.35 4.16
C VAL A 130 -17.76 -6.41 5.02
N PRO A 131 -17.47 -7.51 5.75
CA PRO A 131 -16.27 -7.56 6.58
C PRO A 131 -14.98 -7.44 5.75
N PHE A 132 -14.96 -8.02 4.55
CA PHE A 132 -13.79 -7.94 3.66
C PHE A 132 -13.59 -6.53 3.10
N ALA A 133 -14.68 -5.83 2.76
CA ALA A 133 -14.63 -4.45 2.32
C ALA A 133 -14.11 -3.52 3.42
N ILE A 134 -14.57 -3.71 4.67
CA ILE A 134 -14.10 -2.93 5.83
C ILE A 134 -12.61 -3.17 6.08
N VAL A 135 -12.16 -4.43 6.11
CA VAL A 135 -10.75 -4.77 6.31
C VAL A 135 -9.88 -4.22 5.18
N SER A 136 -10.34 -4.35 3.93
CA SER A 136 -9.65 -3.79 2.77
C SER A 136 -9.52 -2.27 2.88
N PHE A 137 -10.61 -1.57 3.19
CA PHE A 137 -10.60 -0.12 3.35
C PHE A 137 -9.66 0.34 4.47
N ALA A 138 -9.80 -0.26 5.67
CA ALA A 138 -8.93 0.05 6.80
C ALA A 138 -7.44 -0.19 6.49
N GLY A 139 -7.12 -1.31 5.85
CA GLY A 139 -5.77 -1.63 5.44
C GLY A 139 -5.20 -0.67 4.39
N MET A 140 -6.02 -0.18 3.45
CA MET A 140 -5.60 0.83 2.48
C MET A 140 -5.38 2.18 3.13
N VAL A 141 -6.26 2.59 4.05
CA VAL A 141 -6.09 3.83 4.82
C VAL A 141 -4.82 3.80 5.66
N ALA A 142 -4.50 2.66 6.29
CA ALA A 142 -3.26 2.49 7.06
C ALA A 142 -1.99 2.61 6.19
N GLN A 143 -2.10 2.41 4.89
CA GLN A 143 -0.99 2.56 3.94
C GLN A 143 -0.97 3.91 3.22
N PHE A 144 -1.94 4.79 3.53
CA PHE A 144 -2.00 6.10 2.91
C PHE A 144 -0.71 6.89 3.19
N PRO A 145 -0.09 7.50 2.16
CA PRO A 145 1.18 8.21 2.31
C PRO A 145 0.98 9.47 3.16
N VAL A 146 1.22 9.35 4.46
CA VAL A 146 1.19 10.47 5.43
C VAL A 146 2.44 11.31 5.28
N ASN A 147 2.33 12.59 5.65
CA ASN A 147 3.43 13.55 5.55
C ASN A 147 4.67 13.15 6.34
N ASP A 148 4.50 12.49 7.50
CA ASP A 148 5.60 12.27 8.45
C ASP A 148 6.70 11.33 7.90
N GLY A 149 6.33 10.25 7.23
CA GLY A 149 7.31 9.37 6.56
C GLY A 149 8.04 10.07 5.41
N TRP A 150 7.36 10.98 4.73
CA TRP A 150 7.90 11.77 3.64
C TRP A 150 8.82 12.90 4.13
N HIS A 151 8.41 13.61 5.19
CA HIS A 151 9.25 14.63 5.82
C HIS A 151 10.52 14.04 6.42
N SER A 152 10.46 12.83 6.96
CA SER A 152 11.64 12.11 7.45
C SER A 152 12.64 11.83 6.32
N LEU A 153 12.16 11.36 5.17
CA LEU A 153 13.01 11.11 3.99
C LEU A 153 13.59 12.41 3.42
N LEU A 154 12.79 13.48 3.35
CA LEU A 154 13.26 14.80 2.89
C LEU A 154 14.25 15.42 3.87
N SER A 155 14.06 15.27 5.18
CA SER A 155 14.96 15.80 6.19
C SER A 155 16.31 15.06 6.20
N LEU A 156 16.33 13.76 5.91
CA LEU A 156 17.54 12.98 5.73
C LEU A 156 18.32 13.45 4.48
N GLY A 157 17.64 13.65 3.36
CA GLY A 157 18.24 14.19 2.15
C GLY A 157 18.78 15.60 2.33
N ALA A 158 18.03 16.48 3.02
CA ALA A 158 18.46 17.84 3.30
C ALA A 158 19.68 17.89 4.25
N ARG A 159 19.74 17.02 5.26
CA ARG A 159 20.90 16.92 6.18
C ARG A 159 22.15 16.41 5.46
N ALA A 160 22.01 15.46 4.55
CA ALA A 160 23.09 14.95 3.74
C ALA A 160 23.67 16.06 2.81
N SER A 161 22.79 16.92 2.25
CA SER A 161 23.21 18.03 1.37
C SER A 161 23.92 19.18 2.11
N LEU A 162 23.67 19.32 3.44
CA LEU A 162 24.25 20.39 4.25
C LEU A 162 25.54 19.99 4.97
N GLY A 163 26.05 18.76 4.76
CA GLY A 163 27.28 18.28 5.41
C GLY A 163 27.21 18.23 6.96
N HIS A 164 26.00 18.18 7.53
CA HIS A 164 25.85 18.11 8.98
C HIS A 164 25.96 16.66 9.45
N PRO A 165 26.93 16.32 10.32
CA PRO A 165 26.97 15.00 10.96
C PRO A 165 25.71 14.81 11.79
N ALA A 166 25.19 13.57 11.77
CA ALA A 166 24.01 13.16 12.52
C ALA A 166 24.28 13.11 14.02
#